data_7b6770313c76527c8098568705f4b4db
#
_entry.id   7b6770313c76527c8098568705f4b4db
#
_cell.length_a   1.000
_cell.length_b   1.000
_cell.length_c   1.000
_cell.angle_alpha   90.00
_cell.angle_beta   90.00
_cell.angle_gamma   90.00
#
_symmetry.space_group_name_H-M   'P 1'
#
loop_
_entity.id
_entity.type
_entity.pdbx_description
1 polymer ?
#
loop_
_entity_poly.entity_id
_entity_poly.type
_entity_poly.pdbx_seq_one_letter_code
_entity_poly.pdbx_strand_id
1 'polypeptide(L)'
;MRQQDKDAGTIAALMKRYRTYRLPRMQRLMARVREGGRLSDEDIAFLERVRKDSVDNQALLKRNPEYQDLANRSLALFEEIIRLGVENEKNSQG
;
A
#
# COMPACT_ATOMS: atom_id res chain seq x y z
N MET A 1 6.36 -20.66 -22.54
CA MET A 1 6.78 -20.07 -21.27
C MET A 1 5.83 -20.49 -20.18
N ARG A 2 6.37 -20.93 -19.06
CA ARG A 2 5.55 -21.38 -17.93
C ARG A 2 4.89 -20.18 -17.26
N GLN A 3 3.69 -20.39 -16.70
CA GLN A 3 2.98 -19.35 -15.96
C GLN A 3 3.83 -18.77 -14.84
N GLN A 4 4.59 -19.59 -14.14
CA GLN A 4 5.46 -19.16 -13.05
C GLN A 4 6.56 -18.20 -13.51
N ASP A 5 7.12 -18.42 -14.71
CA ASP A 5 8.16 -17.54 -15.26
C ASP A 5 7.57 -16.17 -15.61
N LYS A 6 6.36 -16.14 -16.14
CA LYS A 6 5.65 -14.89 -16.42
C LYS A 6 5.33 -14.14 -15.13
N ASP A 7 4.84 -14.86 -14.11
CA ASP A 7 4.52 -14.28 -12.81
C ASP A 7 5.77 -13.69 -12.16
N ALA A 8 6.92 -14.40 -12.21
CA ALA A 8 8.16 -13.94 -11.62
C ALA A 8 8.60 -12.59 -12.21
N GLY A 9 8.54 -12.45 -13.54
CA GLY A 9 8.88 -11.21 -14.21
C GLY A 9 7.93 -10.07 -13.84
N THR A 10 6.64 -10.36 -13.80
CA THR A 10 5.62 -9.38 -13.45
C THR A 10 5.78 -8.92 -12.00
N ILE A 11 5.98 -9.86 -11.08
CA ILE A 11 6.15 -9.55 -9.65
C ILE A 11 7.42 -8.73 -9.42
N ALA A 12 8.53 -9.08 -10.09
CA ALA A 12 9.79 -8.34 -9.95
C ALA A 12 9.60 -6.88 -10.32
N ALA A 13 8.89 -6.61 -11.42
CA ALA A 13 8.60 -5.25 -11.87
C ALA A 13 7.70 -4.51 -10.88
N LEU A 14 6.65 -5.18 -10.37
CA LEU A 14 5.74 -4.61 -9.37
C LEU A 14 6.47 -4.29 -8.07
N MET A 15 7.34 -5.18 -7.60
CA MET A 15 8.08 -4.99 -6.37
C MET A 15 9.07 -3.83 -6.49
N LYS A 16 9.75 -3.72 -7.63
CA LYS A 16 10.66 -2.60 -7.87
C LYS A 16 9.91 -1.26 -7.81
N ARG A 17 8.77 -1.19 -8.49
CA ARG A 17 7.93 0.02 -8.52
C ARG A 17 7.40 0.35 -7.12
N TYR A 18 6.94 -0.66 -6.40
CA TYR A 18 6.44 -0.50 -5.05
C TYR A 18 7.52 0.05 -4.12
N ARG A 19 8.69 -0.58 -4.09
CA ARG A 19 9.79 -0.16 -3.22
C ARG A 19 10.35 1.21 -3.57
N THR A 20 10.35 1.56 -4.85
CA THR A 20 10.92 2.81 -5.32
C THR A 20 9.98 4.00 -5.09
N TYR A 21 8.68 3.81 -5.31
CA TYR A 21 7.73 4.93 -5.33
C TYR A 21 6.66 4.86 -4.25
N ARG A 22 6.03 3.70 -4.08
CA ARG A 22 4.86 3.59 -3.22
C ARG A 22 5.19 3.44 -1.74
N LEU A 23 6.12 2.55 -1.43
CA LEU A 23 6.48 2.31 -0.03
C LEU A 23 7.05 3.56 0.64
N PRO A 24 7.99 4.30 0.02
CA PRO A 24 8.49 5.53 0.64
C PRO A 24 7.39 6.55 0.90
N ARG A 25 6.44 6.70 -0.04
CA ARG A 25 5.32 7.63 0.16
C ARG A 25 4.41 7.17 1.29
N MET A 26 4.11 5.88 1.37
CA MET A 26 3.31 5.33 2.46
C MET A 26 3.99 5.53 3.80
N GLN A 27 5.30 5.36 3.86
CA GLN A 27 6.07 5.59 5.09
C GLN A 27 6.02 7.06 5.52
N ARG A 28 6.10 7.99 4.57
CA ARG A 28 5.97 9.42 4.88
C ARG A 28 4.57 9.77 5.37
N LEU A 29 3.54 9.17 4.76
CA LEU A 29 2.15 9.36 5.22
C LEU A 29 1.97 8.82 6.63
N MET A 30 2.52 7.65 6.91
CA MET A 30 2.46 7.06 8.25
C MET A 30 3.11 7.97 9.30
N ALA A 31 4.29 8.49 8.99
CA ALA A 31 4.97 9.42 9.90
C ALA A 31 4.11 10.65 10.18
N ARG A 32 3.49 11.21 9.14
CA ARG A 32 2.66 12.40 9.29
C ARG A 32 1.40 12.13 10.12
N VAL A 33 0.70 11.03 9.87
CA VAL A 33 -0.53 10.74 10.64
C VAL A 33 -0.21 10.36 12.09
N ARG A 34 0.95 9.77 12.36
CA ARG A 34 1.39 9.50 13.73
C ARG A 34 1.62 10.79 14.53
N GLU A 35 1.99 11.85 13.84
CA GLU A 35 2.20 13.17 14.45
C GLU A 35 0.91 13.99 14.55
N GLY A 36 -0.23 13.41 14.18
CA GLY A 36 -1.52 14.10 14.24
C GLY A 36 -1.91 14.78 12.94
N GLY A 37 -1.13 14.63 11.88
CA GLY A 37 -1.42 15.23 10.58
C GLY A 37 -2.60 14.59 9.89
N ARG A 38 -3.28 15.37 9.03
CA ARG A 38 -4.43 14.88 8.27
C ARG A 38 -4.01 14.44 6.87
N LEU A 39 -4.82 13.55 6.28
CA LEU A 39 -4.65 13.14 4.89
C LEU A 39 -5.29 14.17 3.97
N SER A 40 -4.55 14.59 2.94
CA SER A 40 -5.09 15.47 1.90
C SER A 40 -5.91 14.65 0.90
N ASP A 41 -6.65 15.34 0.03
CA ASP A 41 -7.39 14.67 -1.04
C ASP A 41 -6.45 13.91 -1.97
N GLU A 42 -5.25 14.46 -2.23
CA GLU A 42 -4.23 13.79 -3.03
C GLU A 42 -3.70 12.52 -2.36
N ASP A 43 -3.53 12.56 -1.03
CA ASP A 43 -3.11 11.40 -0.24
C ASP A 43 -4.16 10.29 -0.33
N ILE A 44 -5.44 10.66 -0.20
CA ILE A 44 -6.55 9.71 -0.27
C ILE A 44 -6.61 9.08 -1.67
N ALA A 45 -6.46 9.89 -2.73
CA ALA A 45 -6.45 9.39 -4.10
C ALA A 45 -5.29 8.42 -4.33
N PHE A 46 -4.11 8.71 -3.77
CA PHE A 46 -2.96 7.82 -3.84
C PHE A 46 -3.25 6.49 -3.13
N LEU A 47 -3.81 6.54 -1.92
CA LEU A 47 -4.15 5.34 -1.16
C LEU A 47 -5.21 4.49 -1.85
N GLU A 48 -6.17 5.12 -2.53
CA GLU A 48 -7.17 4.39 -3.33
C GLU A 48 -6.52 3.66 -4.50
N ARG A 49 -5.54 4.27 -5.16
CA ARG A 49 -4.79 3.60 -6.24
C ARG A 49 -4.00 2.41 -5.71
N VAL A 50 -3.40 2.54 -4.54
CA VAL A 50 -2.68 1.43 -3.90
C VAL A 50 -3.63 0.27 -3.62
N ARG A 51 -4.81 0.59 -3.07
CA ARG A 51 -5.83 -0.43 -2.76
C ARG A 51 -6.30 -1.14 -4.04
N LYS A 52 -6.60 -0.36 -5.08
CA LYS A 52 -7.06 -0.93 -6.35
C LYS A 52 -6.02 -1.87 -6.94
N ASP A 53 -4.76 -1.46 -6.95
CA ASP A 53 -3.68 -2.30 -7.47
C ASP A 53 -3.50 -3.57 -6.66
N SER A 54 -3.69 -3.51 -5.33
CA SER A 54 -3.62 -4.69 -4.48
C SER A 54 -4.73 -5.69 -4.81
N VAL A 55 -5.94 -5.20 -5.06
CA VAL A 55 -7.06 -6.05 -5.47
C VAL A 55 -6.79 -6.66 -6.84
N ASP A 56 -6.33 -5.84 -7.80
CA ASP A 56 -6.06 -6.31 -9.16
C ASP A 56 -4.96 -7.36 -9.21
N ASN A 57 -4.00 -7.29 -8.30
CA ASN A 57 -2.85 -8.22 -8.24
C ASN A 57 -3.04 -9.35 -7.23
N GLN A 58 -4.21 -9.50 -6.64
CA GLN A 58 -4.46 -10.49 -5.60
C GLN A 58 -4.23 -11.93 -6.09
N ALA A 59 -4.71 -12.25 -7.29
CA ALA A 59 -4.54 -13.59 -7.86
C ALA A 59 -3.06 -13.90 -8.10
N LEU A 60 -2.32 -12.91 -8.59
CA LEU A 60 -0.88 -13.05 -8.83
C LEU A 60 -0.13 -13.33 -7.52
N LEU A 61 -0.46 -12.62 -6.46
CA LEU A 61 0.16 -12.80 -5.15
C LEU A 61 -0.17 -14.17 -4.55
N LYS A 62 -1.41 -14.66 -4.75
CA LYS A 62 -1.81 -15.99 -4.28
C LYS A 62 -1.02 -17.11 -4.94
N ARG A 63 -0.65 -16.94 -6.23
CA ARG A 63 0.16 -17.92 -6.94
C ARG A 63 1.64 -17.90 -6.56
N ASN A 64 2.05 -16.86 -5.82
CA ASN A 64 3.46 -16.65 -5.45
C ASN A 64 3.57 -16.39 -3.95
N PRO A 65 3.42 -17.45 -3.11
CA PRO A 65 3.34 -17.30 -1.65
C PRO A 65 4.54 -16.61 -1.01
N GLU A 66 5.70 -16.61 -1.66
CA GLU A 66 6.91 -15.96 -1.14
C GLU A 66 6.74 -14.45 -0.99
N TYR A 67 5.77 -13.86 -1.69
CA TYR A 67 5.49 -12.43 -1.59
C TYR A 67 4.31 -12.10 -0.67
N GLN A 68 3.65 -13.13 -0.14
CA GLN A 68 2.46 -12.94 0.68
C GLN A 68 2.75 -12.17 1.97
N ASP A 69 3.91 -12.43 2.59
CA ASP A 69 4.30 -11.74 3.82
C ASP A 69 4.48 -10.23 3.58
N LEU A 70 5.15 -9.87 2.49
CA LEU A 70 5.32 -8.46 2.12
C LEU A 70 3.96 -7.81 1.84
N ALA A 71 3.07 -8.52 1.14
CA ALA A 71 1.72 -8.02 0.85
C ALA A 71 0.93 -7.78 2.14
N ASN A 72 1.03 -8.68 3.11
CA ASN A 72 0.35 -8.56 4.39
C ASN A 72 0.87 -7.37 5.20
N ARG A 73 2.18 -7.14 5.20
CA ARG A 73 2.79 -6.00 5.88
C ARG A 73 2.37 -4.69 5.24
N SER A 74 2.29 -4.66 3.91
CA SER A 74 1.86 -3.47 3.17
C SER A 74 0.40 -3.14 3.47
N LEU A 75 -0.45 -4.16 3.54
CA LEU A 75 -1.86 -3.99 3.90
C LEU A 75 -2.01 -3.46 5.32
N ALA A 76 -1.23 -3.99 6.26
CA ALA A 76 -1.26 -3.51 7.64
C ALA A 76 -0.85 -2.05 7.74
N LEU A 77 0.19 -1.64 7.00
CA LEU A 77 0.63 -0.24 6.94
C LEU A 77 -0.48 0.64 6.36
N PHE A 78 -1.09 0.21 5.27
CA PHE A 78 -2.18 0.92 4.62
C PHE A 78 -3.36 1.14 5.59
N GLU A 79 -3.80 0.08 6.26
CA GLU A 79 -4.92 0.14 7.20
C GLU A 79 -4.64 1.08 8.36
N GLU A 80 -3.41 1.06 8.89
CA GLU A 80 -3.02 1.92 10.00
C GLU A 80 -3.00 3.39 9.59
N ILE A 81 -2.51 3.71 8.37
CA ILE A 81 -2.53 5.06 7.84
C ILE A 81 -3.97 5.59 7.78
N ILE A 82 -4.88 4.77 7.25
CA ILE A 82 -6.29 5.15 7.14
C ILE A 82 -6.91 5.36 8.51
N ARG A 83 -6.67 4.44 9.44
CA ARG A 83 -7.22 4.53 10.80
C ARG A 83 -6.79 5.81 11.50
N LEU A 84 -5.49 6.11 11.48
CA LEU A 84 -4.96 7.31 12.12
C LEU A 84 -5.40 8.57 11.40
N GLY A 85 -5.47 8.54 10.07
CA GLY A 85 -5.94 9.67 9.28
C GLY A 85 -7.39 10.03 9.62
N VAL A 86 -8.26 9.03 9.78
CA VAL A 86 -9.66 9.24 10.16
C VAL A 86 -9.75 9.81 11.58
N GLU A 87 -8.98 9.25 12.52
CA GLU A 87 -8.96 9.76 13.90
C GLU A 87 -8.51 11.22 13.95
N ASN A 88 -7.45 11.55 13.20
CA ASN A 88 -6.92 12.92 13.20
C ASN A 88 -7.93 13.91 12.61
N GLU A 89 -8.67 13.48 11.58
CA GLU A 89 -9.73 14.30 11.00
C GLU A 89 -10.82 14.60 12.02
N LYS A 90 -11.28 13.58 12.75
CA LYS A 90 -12.27 13.76 13.82
C LYS A 90 -11.78 14.67 14.90
N ASN A 91 -10.54 14.50 15.35
CA ASN A 91 -9.96 15.31 16.43
C ASN A 91 -9.81 16.77 16.01
N SER A 92 -9.51 17.04 14.74
CA SER A 92 -9.36 18.41 14.25
C SER A 92 -10.70 19.13 14.09
N GLN A 93 -11.81 18.39 14.00
CA GLN A 93 -13.16 18.97 13.93
C GLN A 93 -13.78 19.19 15.31
N GLY A 94 -13.23 18.54 16.29
CA GLY A 94 -13.71 18.65 17.66
C GLY A 94 -13.07 19.78 18.40
#